data_153d0cf2838dd62f0e11c6d41193fea2
#
_entry.id   153d0cf2838dd62f0e11c6d41193fea2
#
_cell.length_a   1.000
_cell.length_b   1.000
_cell.length_c   1.000
_cell.angle_alpha   90.00
_cell.angle_beta   90.00
_cell.angle_gamma   90.00
#
_symmetry.space_group_name_H-M   'P 1'
#
loop_
_entity.id
_entity.type
_entity.pdbx_description
1 polymer ?
#
loop_
_entity_poly.entity_id
_entity_poly.type
_entity_poly.pdbx_seq_one_letter_code
_entity_poly.pdbx_strand_id
1 'polypeptide(L)'
;MDRKLLDLLCCPTTRQPLAVLDARGLEALNRAIGGGLVKRADDTVQTEPLREALVTHDRKTVYRVDDGIPVLLAEEAIATAQAGDFPAR
;
A
#
# COMPACT_ATOMS: atom_id res chain seq x y z
N MET A 1 2.88 -11.47 9.07
CA MET A 1 1.41 -11.35 9.11
C MET A 1 0.76 -12.69 8.84
N ASP A 2 -0.28 -13.04 9.57
CA ASP A 2 -0.94 -14.34 9.42
C ASP A 2 -1.77 -14.37 8.13
N ARG A 3 -1.63 -15.43 7.35
CA ARG A 3 -2.37 -15.62 6.10
C ARG A 3 -3.88 -15.67 6.30
N LYS A 4 -4.32 -16.28 7.40
CA LYS A 4 -5.75 -16.35 7.73
C LYS A 4 -6.34 -14.97 7.98
N LEU A 5 -5.54 -14.08 8.57
CA LEU A 5 -5.97 -12.71 8.79
C LEU A 5 -6.11 -11.95 7.48
N LEU A 6 -5.19 -12.20 6.53
CA LEU A 6 -5.24 -11.58 5.20
C LEU A 6 -6.50 -11.95 4.43
N ASP A 7 -6.95 -13.20 4.53
CA ASP A 7 -8.16 -13.66 3.84
C ASP A 7 -9.42 -12.94 4.31
N LEU A 8 -9.37 -12.37 5.53
CA LEU A 8 -10.49 -11.64 6.12
C LEU A 8 -10.40 -10.14 5.89
N LEU A 9 -9.25 -9.63 5.42
CA LEU A 9 -9.05 -8.20 5.23
C LEU A 9 -9.49 -7.76 3.85
N CYS A 10 -10.20 -6.64 3.82
CA CYS A 10 -10.67 -6.03 2.58
C CYS A 10 -10.34 -4.54 2.59
N CYS A 11 -10.18 -3.96 1.40
CA CYS A 11 -10.03 -2.53 1.24
C CYS A 11 -11.26 -1.81 1.80
N PRO A 12 -11.10 -0.80 2.67
CA PRO A 12 -12.26 -0.11 3.27
C PRO A 12 -13.08 0.68 2.28
N THR A 13 -12.53 1.04 1.13
CA THR A 13 -13.25 1.86 0.14
C THR A 13 -13.90 1.01 -0.95
N THR A 14 -13.21 -0.01 -1.47
CA THR A 14 -13.69 -0.81 -2.60
C THR A 14 -14.11 -2.22 -2.21
N ARG A 15 -13.80 -2.64 -0.98
CA ARG A 15 -14.04 -3.98 -0.45
C ARG A 15 -13.36 -5.10 -1.23
N GLN A 16 -12.35 -4.76 -2.00
CA GLN A 16 -11.55 -5.76 -2.69
C GLN A 16 -10.69 -6.54 -1.70
N PRO A 17 -10.39 -7.82 -1.99
CA PRO A 17 -9.44 -8.56 -1.16
C PRO A 17 -8.06 -7.93 -1.23
N LEU A 18 -7.33 -8.01 -0.12
CA LEU A 18 -5.98 -7.48 -0.01
C LEU A 18 -4.97 -8.62 -0.05
N ALA A 19 -3.82 -8.35 -0.63
CA ALA A 19 -2.70 -9.29 -0.66
C ALA A 19 -1.44 -8.59 -0.18
N VAL A 20 -0.46 -9.36 0.28
CA VAL A 20 0.84 -8.81 0.66
C VAL A 20 1.53 -8.27 -0.60
N LEU A 21 1.98 -7.01 -0.53
CA LEU A 21 2.71 -6.42 -1.64
C LEU A 21 4.06 -7.11 -1.79
N ASP A 22 4.39 -7.49 -3.02
CA ASP A 22 5.65 -8.16 -3.31
C ASP A 22 6.84 -7.20 -3.18
N ALA A 23 8.06 -7.77 -3.17
CA ALA A 23 9.28 -6.99 -3.00
C ALA A 23 9.47 -5.95 -4.10
N ARG A 24 9.08 -6.27 -5.33
CA ARG A 24 9.21 -5.35 -6.48
C ARG A 24 8.29 -4.15 -6.33
N GLY A 25 7.04 -4.38 -5.96
CA GLY A 25 6.09 -3.30 -5.74
C GLY A 25 6.48 -2.44 -4.56
N LEU A 26 6.93 -3.06 -3.48
CA LEU A 26 7.39 -2.34 -2.29
C LEU A 26 8.61 -1.48 -2.60
N GLU A 27 9.57 -2.01 -3.35
CA GLU A 27 10.77 -1.28 -3.75
C GLU A 27 10.43 -0.09 -4.64
N ALA A 28 9.58 -0.29 -5.64
CA ALA A 28 9.14 0.78 -6.54
C ALA A 28 8.44 1.90 -5.77
N LEU A 29 7.56 1.52 -4.84
CA LEU A 29 6.84 2.49 -4.02
C LEU A 29 7.78 3.24 -3.08
N ASN A 30 8.70 2.54 -2.42
CA ASN A 30 9.68 3.16 -1.53
C ASN A 30 10.62 4.11 -2.28
N ARG A 31 10.95 3.80 -3.51
CA ARG A 31 11.76 4.68 -4.36
C ARG A 31 11.02 6.00 -4.62
N ALA A 32 9.73 5.92 -4.92
CA ALA A 32 8.90 7.12 -5.09
C ALA A 32 8.75 7.89 -3.78
N ILE A 33 8.60 7.20 -2.66
CA ILE A 33 8.54 7.81 -1.32
C ILE A 33 9.83 8.59 -1.04
N GLY A 34 10.97 8.00 -1.33
CA GLY A 34 12.28 8.64 -1.16
C GLY A 34 12.44 9.91 -2.00
N GLY A 35 11.74 10.00 -3.12
CA GLY A 35 11.72 11.20 -3.96
C GLY A 35 10.74 12.27 -3.51
N GLY A 36 9.96 12.01 -2.46
CA GLY A 36 8.97 12.95 -1.96
C GLY A 36 7.74 13.09 -2.85
N LEU A 37 7.49 12.09 -3.71
CA LEU A 37 6.43 12.15 -4.71
C LEU A 37 5.14 11.45 -4.30
N VAL A 38 5.15 10.75 -3.17
CA VAL A 38 4.01 9.93 -2.75
C VAL A 38 3.18 10.67 -1.71
N LYS A 39 1.90 10.85 -2.01
CA LYS A 39 0.93 11.42 -1.08
C LYS A 39 -0.11 10.38 -0.71
N ARG A 40 -0.58 10.44 0.51
CA ARG A 40 -1.74 9.66 0.97
C ARG A 40 -3.03 10.28 0.46
N ALA A 41 -4.14 9.59 0.61
CA ALA A 41 -5.44 10.07 0.15
C ALA A 41 -5.86 11.40 0.80
N ASP A 42 -5.33 11.72 1.99
CA ASP A 42 -5.58 12.98 2.69
C ASP A 42 -4.61 14.11 2.29
N ASP A 43 -3.85 13.91 1.23
CA ASP A 43 -2.82 14.84 0.70
C ASP A 43 -1.57 14.99 1.58
N THR A 44 -1.44 14.25 2.66
CA THR A 44 -0.18 14.25 3.43
C THR A 44 0.90 13.46 2.70
N VAL A 45 2.13 13.95 2.73
CA VAL A 45 3.25 13.29 2.07
C VAL A 45 3.73 12.11 2.91
N GLN A 46 3.86 10.95 2.27
CA GLN A 46 4.48 9.79 2.90
C GLN A 46 5.99 9.97 2.86
N THR A 47 6.60 10.17 4.02
CA THR A 47 8.05 10.47 4.13
C THR A 47 8.87 9.25 4.50
N GLU A 48 8.30 8.27 5.18
CA GLU A 48 9.01 7.08 5.63
C GLU A 48 8.81 5.92 4.66
N PRO A 49 9.87 5.15 4.37
CA PRO A 49 9.73 3.96 3.54
C PRO A 49 8.88 2.90 4.24
N LEU A 50 8.16 2.12 3.47
CA LEU A 50 7.32 1.04 3.98
C LEU A 50 8.16 -0.22 4.12
N ARG A 51 7.97 -0.96 5.22
CA ARG A 51 8.60 -2.26 5.43
C ARG A 51 7.71 -3.38 4.92
N GLU A 52 6.41 -3.24 5.15
CA GLU A 52 5.39 -4.15 4.65
C GLU A 52 4.20 -3.34 4.19
N ALA A 53 3.49 -3.87 3.22
CA ALA A 53 2.29 -3.22 2.71
C ALA A 53 1.32 -4.25 2.14
N LEU A 54 0.05 -3.87 2.08
CA LEU A 54 -1.00 -4.64 1.43
C LEU A 54 -1.45 -3.91 0.20
N VAL A 55 -1.78 -4.65 -0.86
CA VAL A 55 -2.22 -4.07 -2.13
C VAL A 55 -3.60 -4.64 -2.48
N THR A 56 -4.45 -3.80 -3.05
CA THR A 56 -5.76 -4.23 -3.53
C THR A 56 -5.62 -5.17 -4.74
N HIS A 57 -6.64 -5.97 -4.98
CA HIS A 57 -6.65 -6.94 -6.08
C HIS A 57 -6.37 -6.28 -7.44
N ASP A 58 -6.87 -5.07 -7.65
CA ASP A 58 -6.61 -4.29 -8.88
C ASP A 58 -5.27 -3.60 -8.90
N ARG A 59 -4.49 -3.70 -7.82
CA ARG A 59 -3.16 -3.12 -7.63
C ARG A 59 -3.11 -1.60 -7.76
N LYS A 60 -4.21 -0.94 -7.52
CA LYS A 60 -4.31 0.53 -7.61
C LYS A 60 -4.08 1.23 -6.28
N THR A 61 -4.31 0.54 -5.18
CA THR A 61 -4.23 1.13 -3.83
C THR A 61 -3.41 0.25 -2.91
N VAL A 62 -2.58 0.90 -2.10
CA VAL A 62 -1.72 0.23 -1.12
C VAL A 62 -2.02 0.76 0.26
N TYR A 63 -2.06 -0.13 1.24
CA TYR A 63 -2.17 0.21 2.66
C TYR A 63 -0.92 -0.27 3.36
N ARG A 64 -0.30 0.60 4.17
CA ARG A 64 0.91 0.22 4.90
C ARG A 64 0.59 -0.74 6.04
N VAL A 65 1.57 -1.55 6.40
CA VAL A 65 1.54 -2.40 7.58
C VAL A 65 2.59 -1.87 8.56
N ASP A 66 2.16 -1.50 9.75
CA ASP A 66 3.01 -0.86 10.76
C ASP A 66 3.15 -1.80 11.95
N ASP A 67 4.37 -2.29 12.20
CA ASP A 67 4.66 -3.29 13.25
C ASP A 67 3.73 -4.51 13.20
N GLY A 68 3.47 -5.03 11.99
CA GLY A 68 2.60 -6.17 11.79
C GLY A 68 1.11 -5.84 11.85
N ILE A 69 0.75 -4.57 12.03
CA ILE A 69 -0.64 -4.12 12.09
C ILE A 69 -1.01 -3.39 10.81
N PRO A 70 -1.97 -3.89 10.03
CA PRO A 70 -2.39 -3.19 8.81
C PRO A 70 -3.17 -1.92 9.15
N VAL A 71 -2.79 -0.83 8.50
CA VAL A 71 -3.44 0.47 8.66
C VAL A 71 -4.45 0.63 7.53
N LEU A 72 -5.69 0.22 7.80
CA LEU A 72 -6.77 0.21 6.80
C LEU A 72 -7.66 1.45 6.91
N LEU A 73 -7.03 2.61 6.89
CA LEU A 73 -7.73 3.90 6.93
C LEU A 73 -7.75 4.49 5.53
N ALA A 74 -8.94 4.87 5.05
CA ALA A 74 -9.10 5.38 3.69
C ALA A 74 -8.24 6.63 3.44
N GLU A 75 -8.10 7.49 4.44
CA GLU A 75 -7.29 8.70 4.35
C GLU A 75 -5.79 8.43 4.27
N GLU A 76 -5.35 7.25 4.66
CA GLU A 76 -3.93 6.86 4.62
C GLU A 76 -3.61 5.93 3.45
N ALA A 77 -4.57 5.65 2.59
CA ALA A 77 -4.37 4.86 1.39
C ALA A 77 -3.40 5.56 0.43
N ILE A 78 -2.58 4.76 -0.26
CA ILE A 78 -1.58 5.27 -1.21
C ILE A 78 -1.95 4.77 -2.60
N ALA A 79 -2.14 5.70 -3.54
CA ALA A 79 -2.41 5.35 -4.93
C ALA A 79 -1.12 4.92 -5.62
N THR A 80 -1.11 3.73 -6.23
CA THR A 80 0.07 3.17 -6.89
C THR A 80 0.46 3.94 -8.15
N ALA A 81 -0.46 4.68 -8.73
CA ALA A 81 -0.19 5.51 -9.92
C ALA A 81 0.89 6.56 -9.67
N GLN A 82 1.16 6.92 -8.42
CA GLN A 82 2.21 7.87 -8.05
C GLN A 82 3.62 7.27 -8.20
N ALA A 83 3.74 5.96 -8.20
CA ALA A 83 5.01 5.25 -8.41
C ALA A 83 5.05 4.78 -9.86
N GLY A 84 5.78 5.50 -10.72
CA GLY A 84 5.78 5.26 -12.16
C GLY A 84 6.26 3.88 -12.59
N ASP A 85 7.09 3.23 -11.78
CA ASP A 85 7.62 1.89 -12.06
C ASP A 85 6.94 0.79 -11.23
N PHE A 86 5.81 1.10 -10.61
CA PHE A 86 5.06 0.13 -9.83
C PHE A 86 4.50 -0.97 -10.75
N PRO A 87 4.77 -2.26 -10.45
CA PRO A 87 4.30 -3.33 -11.32
C PRO A 87 2.78 -3.44 -11.31
N ALA A 88 2.19 -3.55 -12.50
CA ALA A 88 0.74 -3.68 -12.65
C ALA A 88 0.23 -5.08 -12.24
N ARG A 89 1.14 -6.01 -12.02
CA ARG A 89 0.82 -7.39 -11.64
C ARG A 89 1.83 -7.96 -10.67
#